data_4df476afbe817d383926bf0dd42c8f26
#
_entry.id   4df476afbe817d383926bf0dd42c8f26
#
_cell.length_a   1.000
_cell.length_b   1.000
_cell.length_c   1.000
_cell.angle_alpha   90.00
_cell.angle_beta   90.00
_cell.angle_gamma   90.00
#
_symmetry.space_group_name_H-M   'P 1'
#
loop_
_entity.id
_entity.type
_entity.pdbx_description
1 polymer ?
#
loop_
_entity_poly.entity_id
_entity_poly.type
_entity_poly.pdbx_seq_one_letter_code
_entity_poly.pdbx_strand_id
1 'polypeptide(L)'
;MAMKKLLILLTIIFGLSSCIPSNEKKAEQMAAKYIKEILYHPESYKPIKTRVDSSYISLDLINETKNLFKLLQIMEEYVSKSNSAERTMEIYAPAGYYNGYEKVEYRKAKQEFERYQRLLKEKTELLVNQFDKIKSLQSETRNHKFNGWLVYHKYSGSNGLGNMLTGEFIFLCDKNFNIKEAYPIEEYNIMIKVMDIIMQSKDLQDFVDMTEEFSITNNNYGY
;
A
#
# COMPACT_ATOMS: atom_id res chain seq x y z
N MET A 1 -26.68 3.66 -60.51
CA MET A 1 -26.66 2.47 -59.61
C MET A 1 -25.39 2.38 -58.74
N ALA A 2 -24.23 2.79 -59.22
CA ALA A 2 -22.96 2.78 -58.49
C ALA A 2 -22.89 3.73 -57.28
N MET A 3 -23.42 4.94 -57.40
CA MET A 3 -23.41 5.94 -56.31
C MET A 3 -24.18 5.52 -55.06
N LYS A 4 -25.34 4.82 -55.21
CA LYS A 4 -26.09 4.29 -54.05
C LYS A 4 -25.34 3.19 -53.30
N LYS A 5 -24.62 2.32 -54.04
CA LYS A 5 -23.78 1.27 -53.45
C LYS A 5 -22.57 1.83 -52.69
N LEU A 6 -21.98 2.92 -53.21
CA LEU A 6 -20.86 3.62 -52.58
C LEU A 6 -21.32 4.30 -51.27
N LEU A 7 -22.51 4.91 -51.25
CA LEU A 7 -23.06 5.55 -50.03
C LEU A 7 -23.37 4.53 -48.92
N ILE A 8 -23.89 3.35 -49.30
CA ILE A 8 -24.17 2.26 -48.33
C ILE A 8 -22.84 1.71 -47.76
N LEU A 9 -21.79 1.58 -48.60
CA LEU A 9 -20.49 1.11 -48.14
C LEU A 9 -19.85 2.12 -47.18
N LEU A 10 -19.96 3.42 -47.43
CA LEU A 10 -19.46 4.48 -46.56
C LEU A 10 -20.18 4.48 -45.18
N THR A 11 -21.52 4.28 -45.15
CA THR A 11 -22.27 4.23 -43.91
C THR A 11 -21.95 2.99 -43.07
N ILE A 12 -21.62 1.85 -43.67
CA ILE A 12 -21.15 0.64 -43.00
C ILE A 12 -19.76 0.87 -42.36
N ILE A 13 -18.85 1.54 -43.05
CA ILE A 13 -17.49 1.83 -42.55
C ILE A 13 -17.56 2.81 -41.36
N PHE A 14 -18.41 3.85 -41.42
CA PHE A 14 -18.61 4.77 -40.29
C PHE A 14 -19.35 4.14 -39.10
N GLY A 15 -20.23 3.15 -39.34
CA GLY A 15 -20.94 2.43 -38.29
C GLY A 15 -20.07 1.44 -37.50
N LEU A 16 -19.00 0.94 -38.08
CA LEU A 16 -18.09 -0.02 -37.44
C LEU A 16 -16.97 0.65 -36.63
N SER A 17 -16.71 1.94 -36.82
CA SER A 17 -15.68 2.68 -36.10
C SER A 17 -16.08 3.16 -34.71
N SER A 18 -17.35 2.94 -34.28
CA SER A 18 -17.87 3.47 -33.00
C SER A 18 -17.89 2.49 -31.83
N CYS A 19 -17.29 1.31 -31.96
CA CYS A 19 -17.37 0.25 -30.94
C CYS A 19 -16.10 -0.03 -30.14
N ILE A 20 -15.07 0.83 -30.23
CA ILE A 20 -13.93 0.68 -29.30
C ILE A 20 -14.33 1.38 -28.00
N PRO A 21 -14.52 0.63 -26.88
CA PRO A 21 -14.88 1.25 -25.61
C PRO A 21 -13.79 2.24 -25.19
N SER A 22 -14.19 3.39 -24.64
CA SER A 22 -13.25 4.37 -24.10
C SER A 22 -12.40 3.74 -22.97
N ASN A 23 -11.26 4.34 -22.65
CA ASN A 23 -10.41 3.85 -21.57
C ASN A 23 -11.17 3.82 -20.23
N GLU A 24 -12.03 4.81 -19.98
CA GLU A 24 -12.87 4.86 -18.78
C GLU A 24 -13.84 3.69 -18.74
N LYS A 25 -14.47 3.33 -19.85
CA LYS A 25 -15.40 2.20 -19.91
C LYS A 25 -14.71 0.85 -19.73
N LYS A 26 -13.50 0.70 -20.28
CA LYS A 26 -12.66 -0.50 -20.05
C LYS A 26 -12.26 -0.59 -18.58
N ALA A 27 -11.83 0.51 -18.00
CA ALA A 27 -11.43 0.61 -16.60
C ALA A 27 -12.61 0.33 -15.66
N GLU A 28 -13.79 0.86 -15.94
CA GLU A 28 -15.00 0.60 -15.15
C GLU A 28 -15.39 -0.88 -15.20
N GLN A 29 -15.35 -1.50 -16.37
CA GLN A 29 -15.66 -2.94 -16.51
C GLN A 29 -14.66 -3.81 -15.74
N MET A 30 -13.38 -3.47 -15.84
CA MET A 30 -12.30 -4.16 -15.11
C MET A 30 -12.48 -4.00 -13.59
N ALA A 31 -12.68 -2.77 -13.10
CA ALA A 31 -12.90 -2.50 -11.69
C ALA A 31 -14.19 -3.17 -11.17
N ALA A 32 -15.28 -3.11 -11.94
CA ALA A 32 -16.54 -3.78 -11.61
C ALA A 32 -16.36 -5.29 -11.42
N LYS A 33 -15.59 -5.94 -12.30
CA LYS A 33 -15.29 -7.37 -12.19
C LYS A 33 -14.56 -7.65 -10.87
N TYR A 34 -13.48 -6.95 -10.59
CA TYR A 34 -12.69 -7.12 -9.37
C TYR A 34 -13.51 -6.87 -8.11
N ILE A 35 -14.26 -5.74 -8.05
CA ILE A 35 -15.04 -5.38 -6.87
C ILE A 35 -16.15 -6.40 -6.59
N LYS A 36 -16.82 -6.90 -7.62
CA LYS A 36 -17.86 -7.94 -7.46
C LYS A 36 -17.30 -9.25 -6.91
N GLU A 37 -16.04 -9.58 -7.18
CA GLU A 37 -15.38 -10.78 -6.63
C GLU A 37 -15.11 -10.67 -5.11
N ILE A 38 -14.98 -9.44 -4.58
CA ILE A 38 -14.68 -9.20 -3.16
C ILE A 38 -15.90 -8.74 -2.33
N LEU A 39 -17.00 -8.34 -2.98
CA LEU A 39 -18.23 -7.95 -2.29
C LEU A 39 -18.98 -9.17 -1.76
N TYR A 40 -19.54 -9.03 -0.55
CA TYR A 40 -20.45 -10.02 0.04
C TYR A 40 -21.73 -10.22 -0.78
N HIS A 41 -22.24 -9.10 -1.36
CA HIS A 41 -23.43 -9.04 -2.20
C HIS A 41 -23.06 -8.42 -3.56
N PRO A 42 -22.51 -9.20 -4.50
CA PRO A 42 -22.06 -8.71 -5.81
C PRO A 42 -23.14 -8.01 -6.63
N GLU A 43 -24.40 -8.42 -6.45
CA GLU A 43 -25.59 -7.85 -7.11
C GLU A 43 -25.92 -6.42 -6.64
N SER A 44 -25.44 -6.05 -5.45
CA SER A 44 -25.63 -4.70 -4.89
C SER A 44 -24.68 -3.66 -5.45
N TYR A 45 -23.66 -4.11 -6.20
CA TYR A 45 -22.63 -3.22 -6.76
C TYR A 45 -23.22 -2.17 -7.69
N LYS A 46 -22.87 -0.91 -7.47
CA LYS A 46 -23.20 0.23 -8.35
C LYS A 46 -21.96 1.11 -8.52
N PRO A 47 -21.47 1.33 -9.76
CA PRO A 47 -20.40 2.28 -9.99
C PRO A 47 -20.89 3.71 -9.72
N ILE A 48 -20.04 4.52 -9.11
CA ILE A 48 -20.31 5.93 -8.83
C ILE A 48 -19.42 6.81 -9.72
N LYS A 49 -18.12 6.49 -9.79
CA LYS A 49 -17.16 7.28 -10.56
C LYS A 49 -15.97 6.43 -10.93
N THR A 50 -15.52 6.57 -12.18
CA THR A 50 -14.24 6.01 -12.65
C THR A 50 -13.42 7.14 -13.27
N ARG A 51 -12.14 7.20 -12.96
CA ARG A 51 -11.16 8.10 -13.58
C ARG A 51 -9.94 7.31 -13.96
N VAL A 52 -9.38 7.61 -15.12
CA VAL A 52 -8.20 6.95 -15.67
C VAL A 52 -7.11 7.99 -15.92
N ASP A 53 -5.97 7.78 -15.29
CA ASP A 53 -4.78 8.59 -15.46
C ASP A 53 -3.62 7.72 -15.98
N SER A 54 -2.67 8.31 -16.71
CA SER A 54 -1.44 7.60 -17.08
C SER A 54 -0.59 7.31 -15.85
N SER A 55 -0.10 6.07 -15.73
CA SER A 55 0.81 5.69 -14.66
C SER A 55 2.25 5.68 -15.13
N TYR A 56 3.12 6.27 -14.31
CA TYR A 56 4.57 6.29 -14.47
C TYR A 56 5.28 5.60 -13.30
N ILE A 57 4.52 5.12 -12.31
CA ILE A 57 5.05 4.43 -11.13
C ILE A 57 5.42 3.01 -11.53
N SER A 58 6.63 2.57 -11.23
CA SER A 58 7.04 1.19 -11.47
C SER A 58 6.43 0.25 -10.42
N LEU A 59 6.11 -0.98 -10.83
CA LEU A 59 5.65 -2.02 -9.90
C LEU A 59 6.73 -2.40 -8.89
N ASP A 60 8.00 -2.33 -9.30
CA ASP A 60 9.12 -2.61 -8.40
C ASP A 60 9.16 -1.60 -7.25
N LEU A 61 8.95 -0.31 -7.54
CA LEU A 61 8.87 0.72 -6.51
C LEU A 61 7.74 0.44 -5.51
N ILE A 62 6.56 0.05 -6.01
CA ILE A 62 5.42 -0.33 -5.16
C ILE A 62 5.77 -1.53 -4.28
N ASN A 63 6.35 -2.58 -4.86
CA ASN A 63 6.71 -3.80 -4.14
C ASN A 63 7.77 -3.52 -3.06
N GLU A 64 8.78 -2.72 -3.37
CA GLU A 64 9.80 -2.36 -2.40
C GLU A 64 9.25 -1.48 -1.28
N THR A 65 8.31 -0.61 -1.57
CA THR A 65 7.61 0.17 -0.53
C THR A 65 6.76 -0.74 0.38
N LYS A 66 6.07 -1.74 -0.17
CA LYS A 66 5.38 -2.77 0.64
C LYS A 66 6.34 -3.55 1.53
N ASN A 67 7.51 -3.91 1.01
CA ASN A 67 8.52 -4.62 1.77
C ASN A 67 9.04 -3.76 2.94
N LEU A 68 9.20 -2.45 2.73
CA LEU A 68 9.52 -1.49 3.78
C LEU A 68 8.48 -1.51 4.90
N PHE A 69 7.18 -1.43 4.57
CA PHE A 69 6.12 -1.48 5.58
C PHE A 69 6.14 -2.77 6.39
N LYS A 70 6.29 -3.93 5.74
CA LYS A 70 6.40 -5.20 6.45
C LYS A 70 7.59 -5.23 7.39
N LEU A 71 8.72 -4.65 6.97
CA LEU A 71 9.92 -4.59 7.79
C LEU A 71 9.70 -3.70 9.02
N LEU A 72 9.08 -2.53 8.85
CA LEU A 72 8.74 -1.62 9.94
C LEU A 72 7.79 -2.28 10.95
N GLN A 73 6.76 -3.01 10.50
CA GLN A 73 5.85 -3.75 11.38
C GLN A 73 6.59 -4.81 12.23
N ILE A 74 7.51 -5.57 11.60
CA ILE A 74 8.34 -6.56 12.32
C ILE A 74 9.22 -5.87 13.37
N MET A 75 9.81 -4.72 13.03
CA MET A 75 10.65 -3.96 13.95
C MET A 75 9.84 -3.41 15.13
N GLU A 76 8.63 -2.90 14.89
CA GLU A 76 7.71 -2.45 15.94
C GLU A 76 7.37 -3.58 16.92
N GLU A 77 7.09 -4.79 16.42
CA GLU A 77 6.88 -5.97 17.25
C GLU A 77 8.12 -6.30 18.12
N TYR A 78 9.32 -6.22 17.53
CA TYR A 78 10.56 -6.48 18.27
C TYR A 78 10.85 -5.41 19.33
N VAL A 79 10.58 -4.14 19.03
CA VAL A 79 10.67 -3.05 20.02
C VAL A 79 9.72 -3.31 21.18
N SER A 80 8.45 -3.64 20.90
CA SER A 80 7.46 -3.95 21.92
C SER A 80 7.90 -5.11 22.82
N LYS A 81 8.43 -6.19 22.24
CA LYS A 81 8.93 -7.36 22.98
C LYS A 81 10.20 -7.04 23.78
N SER A 82 11.10 -6.24 23.23
CA SER A 82 12.29 -5.77 23.92
C SER A 82 11.93 -4.95 25.16
N ASN A 83 11.00 -3.98 25.00
CA ASN A 83 10.54 -3.14 26.10
C ASN A 83 9.81 -3.95 27.19
N SER A 84 9.05 -4.98 26.79
CA SER A 84 8.41 -5.90 27.75
C SER A 84 9.44 -6.69 28.54
N ALA A 85 10.48 -7.20 27.90
CA ALA A 85 11.58 -7.91 28.55
C ALA A 85 12.37 -6.99 29.49
N GLU A 86 12.64 -5.76 29.08
CA GLU A 86 13.30 -4.74 29.90
C GLU A 86 12.52 -4.43 31.17
N ARG A 87 11.20 -4.18 31.08
CA ARG A 87 10.33 -3.99 32.24
C ARG A 87 10.33 -5.20 33.19
N THR A 88 10.37 -6.41 32.61
CA THR A 88 10.46 -7.64 33.45
C THR A 88 11.80 -7.70 34.15
N MET A 89 12.89 -7.29 33.53
CA MET A 89 14.21 -7.19 34.18
C MET A 89 14.19 -6.17 35.31
N GLU A 90 13.53 -5.02 35.12
CA GLU A 90 13.40 -3.98 36.16
C GLU A 90 12.62 -4.51 37.39
N ILE A 91 11.50 -5.22 37.17
CA ILE A 91 10.68 -5.81 38.24
C ILE A 91 11.46 -6.82 39.05
N TYR A 92 12.27 -7.66 38.40
CA TYR A 92 13.07 -8.70 39.03
C TYR A 92 14.54 -8.30 39.24
N ALA A 93 14.85 -6.99 39.12
CA ALA A 93 16.21 -6.48 39.37
C ALA A 93 16.65 -6.70 40.83
N PRO A 94 17.92 -7.00 41.09
CA PRO A 94 18.41 -7.37 42.42
C PRO A 94 18.32 -6.22 43.41
N ALA A 95 17.34 -6.30 44.30
CA ALA A 95 17.22 -5.43 45.47
C ALA A 95 17.65 -6.17 46.77
N GLY A 96 18.77 -6.85 46.75
CA GLY A 96 19.45 -7.34 47.96
C GLY A 96 19.14 -8.79 48.43
N TYR A 97 17.94 -9.31 48.28
CA TYR A 97 17.60 -10.71 48.61
C TYR A 97 16.86 -11.37 47.46
N TYR A 98 17.55 -12.22 46.69
CA TYR A 98 16.97 -13.02 45.63
C TYR A 98 16.40 -14.33 46.15
N ASN A 99 15.12 -14.60 45.91
CA ASN A 99 14.65 -15.97 45.85
C ASN A 99 15.01 -16.63 44.51
N GLY A 100 15.01 -17.98 44.49
CA GLY A 100 15.42 -18.70 43.26
C GLY A 100 14.56 -18.39 42.03
N TYR A 101 13.27 -18.05 42.23
CA TYR A 101 12.32 -17.72 41.17
C TYR A 101 12.65 -16.37 40.49
N GLU A 102 12.84 -15.32 41.27
CA GLU A 102 13.18 -13.98 40.76
C GLU A 102 14.45 -13.99 39.91
N LYS A 103 15.45 -14.75 40.34
CA LYS A 103 16.69 -14.93 39.59
C LYS A 103 16.50 -15.65 38.26
N VAL A 104 15.54 -16.59 38.18
CA VAL A 104 15.21 -17.29 36.92
C VAL A 104 14.49 -16.35 35.97
N GLU A 105 13.50 -15.60 36.45
CA GLU A 105 12.73 -14.69 35.63
C GLU A 105 13.58 -13.52 35.09
N TYR A 106 14.44 -12.94 35.93
CA TYR A 106 15.42 -11.94 35.49
C TYR A 106 16.31 -12.48 34.36
N ARG A 107 16.80 -13.71 34.48
CA ARG A 107 17.70 -14.32 33.50
C ARG A 107 16.99 -14.57 32.15
N LYS A 108 15.75 -15.05 32.19
CA LYS A 108 14.92 -15.23 30.98
C LYS A 108 14.67 -13.90 30.30
N ALA A 109 14.24 -12.90 31.04
CA ALA A 109 13.97 -11.58 30.53
C ALA A 109 15.23 -10.96 29.88
N LYS A 110 16.40 -11.10 30.53
CA LYS A 110 17.67 -10.64 29.97
C LYS A 110 18.02 -11.33 28.65
N GLN A 111 17.82 -12.65 28.56
CA GLN A 111 18.06 -13.38 27.31
C GLN A 111 17.11 -12.94 26.19
N GLU A 112 15.83 -12.69 26.51
CA GLU A 112 14.86 -12.16 25.53
C GLU A 112 15.22 -10.75 25.08
N PHE A 113 15.55 -9.86 26.00
CA PHE A 113 16.01 -8.51 25.69
C PHE A 113 17.22 -8.52 24.73
N GLU A 114 18.28 -9.26 25.08
CA GLU A 114 19.47 -9.38 24.23
C GLU A 114 19.16 -9.99 22.87
N ARG A 115 18.22 -10.93 22.80
CA ARG A 115 17.76 -11.53 21.55
C ARG A 115 17.07 -10.48 20.65
N TYR A 116 16.11 -9.73 21.19
CA TYR A 116 15.38 -8.73 20.41
C TYR A 116 16.26 -7.56 20.00
N GLN A 117 17.24 -7.16 20.82
CA GLN A 117 18.24 -6.14 20.44
C GLN A 117 19.08 -6.60 19.24
N ARG A 118 19.51 -7.86 19.19
CA ARG A 118 20.22 -8.41 18.01
C ARG A 118 19.32 -8.42 16.78
N LEU A 119 18.07 -8.89 16.91
CA LEU A 119 17.12 -8.92 15.80
C LEU A 119 16.82 -7.51 15.26
N LEU A 120 16.67 -6.52 16.13
CA LEU A 120 16.51 -5.12 15.74
C LEU A 120 17.70 -4.62 14.94
N LYS A 121 18.93 -4.89 15.40
CA LYS A 121 20.15 -4.50 14.67
C LYS A 121 20.18 -5.11 13.27
N GLU A 122 19.91 -6.41 13.12
CA GLU A 122 19.83 -7.08 11.81
C GLU A 122 18.77 -6.45 10.91
N LYS A 123 17.59 -6.11 11.46
CA LYS A 123 16.50 -5.49 10.69
C LYS A 123 16.82 -4.04 10.31
N THR A 124 17.57 -3.31 11.12
CA THR A 124 18.02 -1.95 10.79
C THR A 124 18.93 -1.95 9.56
N GLU A 125 19.83 -2.92 9.44
CA GLU A 125 20.68 -3.05 8.23
C GLU A 125 19.84 -3.33 6.97
N LEU A 126 18.79 -4.17 7.09
CA LEU A 126 17.87 -4.42 5.99
C LEU A 126 17.04 -3.17 5.66
N LEU A 127 16.64 -2.39 6.66
CA LEU A 127 15.87 -1.16 6.49
C LEU A 127 16.68 -0.11 5.71
N VAL A 128 17.95 0.07 6.03
CA VAL A 128 18.87 0.96 5.27
C VAL A 128 18.91 0.55 3.80
N ASN A 129 19.16 -0.73 3.54
CA ASN A 129 19.23 -1.24 2.16
C ASN A 129 17.91 -1.05 1.40
N GLN A 130 16.79 -1.25 2.09
CA GLN A 130 15.45 -1.08 1.50
C GLN A 130 15.16 0.39 1.17
N PHE A 131 15.52 1.29 2.07
CA PHE A 131 15.40 2.74 1.90
C PHE A 131 16.20 3.22 0.68
N ASP A 132 17.48 2.84 0.58
CA ASP A 132 18.35 3.22 -0.53
C ASP A 132 17.82 2.66 -1.87
N LYS A 133 17.30 1.44 -1.85
CA LYS A 133 16.70 0.81 -3.03
C LYS A 133 15.47 1.59 -3.52
N ILE A 134 14.59 2.01 -2.63
CA ILE A 134 13.42 2.82 -2.97
C ILE A 134 13.86 4.16 -3.56
N LYS A 135 14.85 4.84 -2.97
CA LYS A 135 15.41 6.10 -3.50
C LYS A 135 15.96 5.94 -4.93
N SER A 136 16.68 4.86 -5.18
CA SER A 136 17.21 4.53 -6.51
C SER A 136 16.07 4.34 -7.52
N LEU A 137 15.09 3.50 -7.23
CA LEU A 137 13.95 3.22 -8.10
C LEU A 137 13.10 4.46 -8.39
N GLN A 138 12.94 5.35 -7.41
CA GLN A 138 12.23 6.61 -7.62
C GLN A 138 12.99 7.54 -8.56
N SER A 139 14.32 7.58 -8.49
CA SER A 139 15.13 8.38 -9.41
C SER A 139 14.98 7.90 -10.86
N GLU A 140 14.84 6.61 -11.08
CA GLU A 140 14.57 6.02 -12.40
C GLU A 140 13.16 6.34 -12.92
N THR A 141 12.18 6.38 -12.03
CA THR A 141 10.77 6.71 -12.37
C THR A 141 10.61 8.14 -12.91
N ARG A 142 11.52 9.07 -12.57
CA ARG A 142 11.55 10.44 -13.13
C ARG A 142 11.74 10.51 -14.64
N ASN A 143 12.15 9.44 -15.29
CA ASN A 143 12.25 9.36 -16.75
C ASN A 143 10.88 9.31 -17.45
N HIS A 144 9.77 9.46 -16.73
CA HIS A 144 8.39 9.58 -17.25
C HIS A 144 8.01 8.53 -18.30
N LYS A 145 8.53 7.30 -18.17
CA LYS A 145 8.14 6.22 -19.07
C LYS A 145 6.75 5.72 -18.70
N PHE A 146 5.82 5.85 -19.62
CA PHE A 146 4.46 5.32 -19.46
C PHE A 146 4.50 3.80 -19.19
N ASN A 147 4.03 3.39 -18.03
CA ASN A 147 4.02 2.00 -17.57
C ASN A 147 2.64 1.34 -17.67
N GLY A 148 1.58 2.13 -17.73
CA GLY A 148 0.20 1.65 -17.75
C GLY A 148 -0.78 2.70 -17.21
N TRP A 149 -1.84 2.26 -16.59
CA TRP A 149 -2.94 3.11 -16.14
C TRP A 149 -3.07 3.09 -14.63
N LEU A 150 -3.33 4.28 -14.07
CA LEU A 150 -3.80 4.46 -12.71
C LEU A 150 -5.31 4.68 -12.78
N VAL A 151 -6.09 3.76 -12.22
CA VAL A 151 -7.54 3.82 -12.25
C VAL A 151 -8.08 4.07 -10.85
N TYR A 152 -8.67 5.24 -10.64
CA TYR A 152 -9.50 5.51 -9.47
C TYR A 152 -10.91 5.01 -9.75
N HIS A 153 -11.49 4.27 -8.80
CA HIS A 153 -12.85 3.77 -8.90
C HIS A 153 -13.59 3.87 -7.57
N LYS A 154 -14.73 4.56 -7.60
CA LYS A 154 -15.65 4.70 -6.50
C LYS A 154 -16.94 3.94 -6.80
N TYR A 155 -17.41 3.18 -5.82
CA TYR A 155 -18.61 2.36 -5.96
C TYR A 155 -19.43 2.36 -4.66
N SER A 156 -20.66 1.89 -4.74
CA SER A 156 -21.44 1.47 -3.58
C SER A 156 -21.77 -0.02 -3.66
N GLY A 157 -21.91 -0.66 -2.51
CA GLY A 157 -22.26 -2.06 -2.38
C GLY A 157 -22.68 -2.40 -0.96
N SER A 158 -23.40 -3.50 -0.78
CA SER A 158 -23.83 -3.95 0.53
C SER A 158 -22.76 -4.78 1.24
N ASN A 159 -22.57 -4.54 2.54
CA ASN A 159 -21.75 -5.41 3.39
C ASN A 159 -22.49 -6.70 3.76
N GLY A 160 -21.86 -7.60 4.52
CA GLY A 160 -22.45 -8.86 4.98
C GLY A 160 -23.72 -8.71 5.83
N LEU A 161 -23.98 -7.53 6.38
CA LEU A 161 -25.20 -7.20 7.14
C LEU A 161 -26.29 -6.54 6.29
N GLY A 162 -26.07 -6.37 4.97
CA GLY A 162 -26.99 -5.72 4.06
C GLY A 162 -26.94 -4.19 4.06
N ASN A 163 -26.06 -3.56 4.83
CA ASN A 163 -25.91 -2.12 4.85
C ASN A 163 -25.15 -1.63 3.62
N MET A 164 -25.69 -0.61 2.94
CA MET A 164 -25.04 0.03 1.81
C MET A 164 -23.82 0.85 2.28
N LEU A 165 -22.66 0.54 1.74
CA LEU A 165 -21.41 1.24 1.98
C LEU A 165 -20.86 1.78 0.66
N THR A 166 -20.03 2.81 0.77
CA THR A 166 -19.25 3.33 -0.35
C THR A 166 -17.80 2.91 -0.17
N GLY A 167 -17.20 2.41 -1.25
CA GLY A 167 -15.79 2.06 -1.29
C GLY A 167 -15.05 2.81 -2.39
N GLU A 168 -13.77 3.03 -2.20
CA GLU A 168 -12.90 3.68 -3.16
C GLU A 168 -11.63 2.86 -3.33
N PHE A 169 -11.26 2.57 -4.57
CA PHE A 169 -10.08 1.79 -4.91
C PHE A 169 -9.21 2.51 -5.94
N ILE A 170 -7.92 2.27 -5.83
CA ILE A 170 -6.92 2.58 -6.84
C ILE A 170 -6.44 1.25 -7.44
N PHE A 171 -6.48 1.15 -8.76
CA PHE A 171 -5.91 0.03 -9.50
C PHE A 171 -4.70 0.50 -10.29
N LEU A 172 -3.61 -0.22 -10.17
CA LEU A 172 -2.45 -0.11 -11.04
C LEU A 172 -2.59 -1.17 -12.13
N CYS A 173 -2.70 -0.74 -13.37
CA CYS A 173 -2.96 -1.60 -14.51
C CYS A 173 -1.83 -1.51 -15.53
N ASP A 174 -1.59 -2.59 -16.27
CA ASP A 174 -0.77 -2.52 -17.46
C ASP A 174 -1.47 -1.73 -18.59
N LYS A 175 -0.80 -1.60 -19.74
CA LYS A 175 -1.30 -0.87 -20.91
C LYS A 175 -2.62 -1.44 -21.47
N ASN A 176 -2.94 -2.70 -21.16
CA ASN A 176 -4.12 -3.42 -21.60
C ASN A 176 -5.24 -3.46 -20.55
N PHE A 177 -5.13 -2.70 -19.45
CA PHE A 177 -6.04 -2.71 -18.31
C PHE A 177 -6.07 -4.03 -17.52
N ASN A 178 -5.03 -4.87 -17.60
CA ASN A 178 -4.88 -5.97 -16.67
C ASN A 178 -4.43 -5.42 -15.31
N ILE A 179 -5.16 -5.75 -14.25
CA ILE A 179 -4.83 -5.35 -12.88
C ILE A 179 -3.50 -5.99 -12.50
N LYS A 180 -2.56 -5.19 -12.04
CA LYS A 180 -1.31 -5.62 -11.43
C LYS A 180 -1.40 -5.51 -9.91
N GLU A 181 -2.00 -4.44 -9.41
CA GLU A 181 -2.23 -4.18 -8.00
C GLU A 181 -3.55 -3.44 -7.81
N ALA A 182 -4.19 -3.68 -6.65
CA ALA A 182 -5.43 -3.01 -6.25
C ALA A 182 -5.35 -2.64 -4.77
N TYR A 183 -5.67 -1.40 -4.45
CA TYR A 183 -5.59 -0.86 -3.09
C TYR A 183 -6.85 -0.09 -2.73
N PRO A 184 -7.36 -0.23 -1.50
CA PRO A 184 -8.20 0.81 -0.90
C PRO A 184 -7.47 2.17 -1.00
N ILE A 185 -8.23 3.24 -1.22
CA ILE A 185 -7.62 4.56 -1.46
C ILE A 185 -6.77 5.04 -0.27
N GLU A 186 -7.16 4.68 0.95
CA GLU A 186 -6.45 5.02 2.18
C GLU A 186 -5.04 4.39 2.19
N GLU A 187 -4.95 3.09 1.87
CA GLU A 187 -3.66 2.39 1.80
C GLU A 187 -2.75 2.97 0.71
N TYR A 188 -3.32 3.26 -0.47
CA TYR A 188 -2.59 3.88 -1.55
C TYR A 188 -2.03 5.25 -1.16
N ASN A 189 -2.85 6.08 -0.51
CA ASN A 189 -2.45 7.41 -0.08
C ASN A 189 -1.33 7.37 0.97
N ILE A 190 -1.39 6.42 1.92
CA ILE A 190 -0.31 6.20 2.90
C ILE A 190 0.98 5.81 2.18
N MET A 191 0.91 4.89 1.25
CA MET A 191 2.07 4.44 0.48
C MET A 191 2.73 5.57 -0.31
N ILE A 192 1.93 6.41 -1.00
CA ILE A 192 2.45 7.58 -1.74
C ILE A 192 3.10 8.58 -0.78
N LYS A 193 2.48 8.88 0.37
CA LYS A 193 3.07 9.77 1.37
C LYS A 193 4.41 9.26 1.89
N VAL A 194 4.53 7.97 2.18
CA VAL A 194 5.80 7.38 2.62
C VAL A 194 6.86 7.50 1.52
N MET A 195 6.51 7.23 0.27
CA MET A 195 7.42 7.46 -0.85
C MET A 195 7.89 8.91 -0.93
N ASP A 196 6.99 9.87 -0.73
CA ASP A 196 7.31 11.30 -0.76
C ASP A 196 8.26 11.68 0.40
N ILE A 197 8.03 11.15 1.61
CA ILE A 197 8.91 11.36 2.77
C ILE A 197 10.30 10.78 2.48
N ILE A 198 10.39 9.55 1.95
CA ILE A 198 11.68 8.93 1.57
C ILE A 198 12.44 9.81 0.58
N MET A 199 11.72 10.41 -0.38
CA MET A 199 12.35 11.29 -1.39
C MET A 199 12.86 12.61 -0.81
N GLN A 200 12.19 13.14 0.20
CA GLN A 200 12.57 14.39 0.86
C GLN A 200 13.69 14.16 1.88
N SER A 201 13.75 12.97 2.48
CA SER A 201 14.75 12.60 3.49
C SER A 201 16.15 12.54 2.89
N LYS A 202 17.14 13.01 3.63
CA LYS A 202 18.55 12.92 3.25
C LYS A 202 19.08 11.50 3.45
N ASP A 203 18.74 10.92 4.59
CA ASP A 203 19.16 9.59 5.02
C ASP A 203 18.01 8.92 5.84
N LEU A 204 18.29 7.73 6.36
CA LEU A 204 17.30 6.97 7.13
C LEU A 204 16.92 7.67 8.44
N GLN A 205 17.84 8.37 9.12
CA GLN A 205 17.52 9.06 10.36
C GLN A 205 16.55 10.22 10.10
N ASP A 206 16.81 11.02 9.09
CA ASP A 206 15.93 12.10 8.64
C ASP A 206 14.53 11.56 8.26
N PHE A 207 14.47 10.38 7.63
CA PHE A 207 13.20 9.69 7.36
C PHE A 207 12.44 9.31 8.64
N VAL A 208 13.13 8.75 9.64
CA VAL A 208 12.51 8.38 10.91
C VAL A 208 11.97 9.61 11.62
N ASP A 209 12.77 10.68 11.72
CA ASP A 209 12.37 11.94 12.36
C ASP A 209 11.13 12.54 11.68
N MET A 210 11.09 12.58 10.35
CA MET A 210 9.93 13.06 9.58
C MET A 210 8.68 12.19 9.78
N THR A 211 8.82 10.87 9.94
CA THR A 211 7.68 9.98 10.19
C THR A 211 7.14 10.08 11.60
N GLU A 212 7.96 10.36 12.60
CA GLU A 212 7.54 10.62 13.98
C GLU A 212 6.70 11.89 14.06
N GLU A 213 7.14 13.00 13.45
CA GLU A 213 6.35 14.24 13.38
C GLU A 213 4.99 13.99 12.71
N PHE A 214 4.94 13.13 11.70
CA PHE A 214 3.72 12.79 10.98
C PHE A 214 2.75 11.94 11.82
N SER A 215 3.24 11.02 12.65
CA SER A 215 2.39 10.20 13.53
C SER A 215 1.78 11.04 14.67
N ILE A 216 2.49 12.03 15.18
CA ILE A 216 1.99 12.96 16.21
C ILE A 216 0.85 13.83 15.65
N THR A 217 0.94 14.28 14.40
CA THR A 217 -0.10 15.10 13.77
C THR A 217 -1.37 14.33 13.45
N ASN A 218 -1.27 13.04 13.10
CA ASN A 218 -2.45 12.21 12.79
C ASN A 218 -3.21 11.70 14.03
N ASN A 219 -2.55 11.56 15.18
CA ASN A 219 -3.22 11.19 16.44
C ASN A 219 -4.07 12.31 17.06
N ASN A 220 -3.97 13.55 16.56
CA ASN A 220 -4.79 14.69 16.99
C ASN A 220 -6.14 14.81 16.25
N TYR A 221 -6.44 13.93 15.29
CA TYR A 221 -7.74 13.87 14.59
C TYR A 221 -8.55 12.59 14.88
N GLY A 222 -8.31 12.00 16.04
CA GLY A 222 -9.17 10.96 16.58
C GLY A 222 -10.28 11.59 17.42
N TYR A 223 -11.44 11.82 16.80
CA TYR A 223 -12.83 11.63 17.29
C TYR A 223 -13.78 12.35 16.33
#